data_7c835a18b8a7a425727b9748bbca69b6
#
_entry.id   7c835a18b8a7a425727b9748bbca69b6
#
_cell.length_a   1.000
_cell.length_b   1.000
_cell.length_c   1.000
_cell.angle_alpha   90.00
_cell.angle_beta   90.00
_cell.angle_gamma   90.00
#
_symmetry.space_group_name_H-M   'P 1'
#
loop_
_entity.id
_entity.type
_entity.pdbx_description
1 polymer ?
#
loop_
_entity_poly.entity_id
_entity_poly.type
_entity_poly.pdbx_seq_one_letter_code
_entity_poly.pdbx_strand_id
1 'polypeptide(L)'
;MQASTKMVMTPEEYLEQERKAPFKSEYCAGEVFAMAGASPRHVLIMTNTVASLVSKLKARQCFVFTSDLRVKVGVATLYTYPDVVIVCGTPRYEDPEGHTAKPNSPDRGTVRLHGGL
;
A
#
# COMPACT_ATOMS: atom_id res chain seq x y z
N MET A 1 6.27 7.14 10.40
CA MET A 1 4.86 7.45 10.67
C MET A 1 4.76 8.70 11.52
N GLN A 2 3.88 9.58 11.17
CA GLN A 2 3.67 10.81 11.89
C GLN A 2 2.76 10.60 13.10
N ALA A 3 2.54 11.63 13.88
CA ALA A 3 1.67 11.56 15.03
C ALA A 3 0.24 11.20 14.62
N SER A 4 -0.45 10.47 15.47
CA SER A 4 -1.84 10.13 15.26
C SER A 4 -2.70 11.39 15.34
N THR A 5 -3.70 11.49 14.51
CA THR A 5 -4.71 12.53 14.60
C THR A 5 -5.82 12.17 15.56
N LYS A 6 -5.80 10.98 16.12
CA LYS A 6 -6.76 10.49 17.12
C LYS A 6 -8.22 10.64 16.68
N MET A 7 -8.46 10.54 15.40
CA MET A 7 -9.82 10.49 14.91
C MET A 7 -10.27 9.05 14.90
N VAL A 8 -11.31 8.76 15.67
CA VAL A 8 -11.89 7.42 15.65
C VAL A 8 -12.89 7.38 14.52
N MET A 9 -12.60 6.55 13.51
CA MET A 9 -13.51 6.43 12.38
C MET A 9 -13.54 4.97 11.90
N THR A 10 -14.57 4.66 11.15
CA THR A 10 -14.69 3.34 10.55
C THR A 10 -13.81 3.26 9.33
N PRO A 11 -13.47 2.02 8.87
CA PRO A 11 -12.73 1.87 7.62
C PRO A 11 -13.41 2.56 6.44
N GLU A 12 -14.74 2.50 6.39
CA GLU A 12 -15.49 3.12 5.30
C GLU A 12 -15.35 4.63 5.32
N GLU A 13 -15.40 5.23 6.50
CA GLU A 13 -15.20 6.66 6.65
C GLU A 13 -13.79 7.06 6.25
N TYR A 14 -12.80 6.27 6.64
CA TYR A 14 -11.41 6.54 6.24
C TYR A 14 -11.27 6.51 4.73
N LEU A 15 -11.80 5.49 4.07
CA LEU A 15 -11.68 5.35 2.63
C LEU A 15 -12.36 6.50 1.89
N GLU A 16 -13.50 6.94 2.42
CA GLU A 16 -14.21 8.07 1.83
C GLU A 16 -13.41 9.36 1.96
N GLN A 17 -12.81 9.60 3.12
CA GLN A 17 -11.97 10.77 3.32
C GLN A 17 -10.69 10.71 2.51
N GLU A 18 -10.11 9.53 2.42
CA GLU A 18 -8.84 9.37 1.72
C GLU A 18 -8.98 9.67 0.23
N ARG A 19 -10.12 9.36 -0.36
CA ARG A 19 -10.37 9.67 -1.76
C ARG A 19 -10.32 11.17 -2.06
N LYS A 20 -10.64 12.00 -1.08
CA LYS A 20 -10.71 13.45 -1.24
C LYS A 20 -9.50 14.16 -0.66
N ALA A 21 -8.69 13.47 0.10
CA ALA A 21 -7.61 14.09 0.81
C ALA A 21 -6.45 14.43 -0.12
N PRO A 22 -5.80 15.59 0.09
CA PRO A 22 -4.63 15.94 -0.71
C PRO A 22 -3.37 15.21 -0.28
N PHE A 23 -3.39 14.54 0.88
CA PHE A 23 -2.25 13.81 1.43
C PHE A 23 -2.64 12.38 1.71
N LYS A 24 -1.67 11.49 1.60
CA LYS A 24 -1.87 10.09 1.96
C LYS A 24 -1.84 9.94 3.47
N SER A 25 -2.71 9.08 3.98
CA SER A 25 -2.76 8.75 5.40
C SER A 25 -2.95 7.25 5.57
N GLU A 26 -2.37 6.72 6.63
CA GLU A 26 -2.58 5.33 7.00
C GLU A 26 -3.71 5.23 8.01
N TYR A 27 -4.33 4.07 8.06
CA TYR A 27 -5.43 3.81 8.98
C TYR A 27 -5.15 2.53 9.75
N CYS A 28 -5.26 2.60 11.06
CA CYS A 28 -5.05 1.43 11.90
C CYS A 28 -6.05 1.44 13.04
N ALA A 29 -6.98 0.49 12.98
CA ALA A 29 -7.95 0.24 14.06
C ALA A 29 -8.64 1.52 14.56
N GLY A 30 -9.12 2.32 13.67
CA GLY A 30 -9.88 3.52 14.00
C GLY A 30 -9.07 4.80 14.01
N GLU A 31 -7.75 4.73 13.98
CA GLU A 31 -6.89 5.91 14.02
C GLU A 31 -6.27 6.19 12.66
N VAL A 32 -6.15 7.46 12.34
CA VAL A 32 -5.57 7.91 11.07
C VAL A 32 -4.22 8.55 11.35
N PHE A 33 -3.22 8.17 10.57
CA PHE A 33 -1.86 8.66 10.72
C PHE A 33 -1.42 9.29 9.41
N ALA A 34 -1.04 10.56 9.46
CA ALA A 34 -0.49 11.23 8.28
C ALA A 34 0.86 10.62 7.92
N MET A 35 1.09 10.44 6.62
CA MET A 35 2.36 9.86 6.16
C MET A 35 3.36 10.98 5.88
N ALA A 36 4.61 10.73 6.27
CA ALA A 36 5.69 11.66 6.02
C ALA A 36 6.10 11.63 4.55
N GLY A 37 6.60 12.74 4.08
CA GLY A 37 7.22 12.78 2.77
C GLY A 37 8.54 12.02 2.75
N ALA A 38 9.02 11.71 1.57
CA ALA A 38 10.26 10.97 1.38
C ALA A 38 11.38 11.89 0.93
N SER A 39 12.61 11.59 1.37
CA SER A 39 13.77 12.34 0.91
C SER A 39 14.12 11.93 -0.53
N PRO A 40 14.86 12.80 -1.27
CA PRO A 40 15.29 12.41 -2.61
C PRO A 40 16.10 11.12 -2.63
N ARG A 41 16.92 10.90 -1.60
CA ARG A 41 17.69 9.66 -1.51
C ARG A 41 16.80 8.44 -1.39
N HIS A 42 15.80 8.52 -0.54
CA HIS A 42 14.84 7.42 -0.38
C HIS A 42 14.10 7.15 -1.69
N VAL A 43 13.63 8.20 -2.35
CA VAL A 43 12.93 8.06 -3.62
C VAL A 43 13.82 7.40 -4.68
N LEU A 44 15.09 7.79 -4.74
CA LEU A 44 16.01 7.20 -5.70
C LEU A 44 16.25 5.72 -5.43
N ILE A 45 16.43 5.36 -4.16
CA ILE A 45 16.60 3.97 -3.77
C ILE A 45 15.36 3.15 -4.17
N MET A 46 14.19 3.68 -3.92
CA MET A 46 12.96 2.98 -4.26
C MET A 46 12.79 2.85 -5.78
N THR A 47 13.11 3.89 -6.52
CA THR A 47 13.03 3.85 -7.97
C THR A 47 13.94 2.76 -8.54
N ASN A 48 15.17 2.69 -8.05
CA ASN A 48 16.12 1.68 -8.50
C ASN A 48 15.67 0.28 -8.09
N THR A 49 15.10 0.15 -6.92
CA THR A 49 14.57 -1.12 -6.43
C THR A 49 13.43 -1.60 -7.32
N VAL A 50 12.49 -0.72 -7.63
CA VAL A 50 11.36 -1.06 -8.49
C VAL A 50 11.85 -1.47 -9.87
N ALA A 51 12.79 -0.72 -10.45
CA ALA A 51 13.33 -1.04 -11.76
C ALA A 51 13.96 -2.43 -11.78
N SER A 52 14.74 -2.74 -10.75
CA SER A 52 15.38 -4.06 -10.63
C SER A 52 14.35 -5.18 -10.50
N LEU A 53 13.33 -4.96 -9.68
CA LEU A 53 12.28 -5.97 -9.46
C LEU A 53 11.45 -6.18 -10.73
N VAL A 54 11.09 -5.14 -11.42
CA VAL A 54 10.34 -5.26 -12.67
C VAL A 54 11.13 -6.12 -13.67
N SER A 55 12.43 -5.85 -13.80
CA SER A 55 13.28 -6.61 -14.69
C SER A 55 13.35 -8.09 -14.30
N LYS A 56 13.54 -8.35 -13.01
CA LYS A 56 13.70 -9.73 -12.52
C LYS A 56 12.41 -10.53 -12.54
N LEU A 57 11.29 -9.88 -12.36
CA LEU A 57 10.00 -10.56 -12.24
C LEU A 57 9.20 -10.57 -13.53
N LYS A 58 9.76 -10.04 -14.58
CA LYS A 58 9.08 -9.86 -15.86
C LYS A 58 8.51 -11.17 -16.42
N ALA A 59 9.24 -12.25 -16.26
CA ALA A 59 8.83 -13.55 -16.79
C ALA A 59 7.97 -14.35 -15.83
N ARG A 60 7.62 -13.81 -14.66
CA ARG A 60 6.95 -14.57 -13.59
C ARG A 60 5.58 -14.03 -13.31
N GLN A 61 4.81 -13.59 -14.07
CA GLN A 61 3.44 -13.12 -13.80
C GLN A 61 3.31 -12.47 -12.43
N CYS A 62 4.29 -11.61 -12.10
CA CYS A 62 4.26 -10.82 -10.87
C CYS A 62 4.24 -9.35 -11.26
N PHE A 63 3.49 -8.58 -10.50
CA PHE A 63 3.36 -7.15 -10.71
C PHE A 63 4.05 -6.39 -9.58
N VAL A 64 4.70 -5.31 -9.94
CA VAL A 64 5.40 -4.46 -8.96
C VAL A 64 4.69 -3.11 -8.95
N PHE A 65 4.25 -2.72 -7.76
CA PHE A 65 3.57 -1.44 -7.55
C PHE A 65 4.41 -0.55 -6.66
N THR A 66 4.31 0.73 -6.88
CA THR A 66 5.03 1.71 -6.05
C THR A 66 4.16 2.19 -4.89
N SER A 67 4.61 3.24 -4.23
CA SER A 67 4.05 3.72 -2.97
C SER A 67 2.65 4.34 -3.08
N ASP A 68 2.10 4.45 -4.26
CA ASP A 68 0.78 5.06 -4.40
C ASP A 68 -0.36 4.05 -4.37
N LEU A 69 -0.05 2.78 -4.22
CA LEU A 69 -1.09 1.75 -4.09
C LEU A 69 -1.43 1.54 -2.63
N ARG A 70 -2.68 1.81 -2.27
CA ARG A 70 -3.16 1.52 -0.92
C ARG A 70 -3.38 0.04 -0.76
N VAL A 71 -2.95 -0.52 0.36
CA VAL A 71 -3.05 -1.94 0.64
C VAL A 71 -3.76 -2.15 1.97
N LYS A 72 -4.72 -3.05 1.97
CA LYS A 72 -5.35 -3.53 3.20
C LYS A 72 -4.56 -4.71 3.72
N VAL A 73 -4.15 -4.66 4.96
CA VAL A 73 -3.30 -5.69 5.56
C VAL A 73 -4.08 -6.45 6.63
N GLY A 74 -4.08 -7.78 6.49
CA GLY A 74 -4.64 -8.67 7.49
C GLY A 74 -6.14 -8.57 7.66
N VAL A 75 -6.64 -9.27 8.66
CA VAL A 75 -8.06 -9.20 9.03
C VAL A 75 -8.33 -7.97 9.89
N ALA A 76 -7.31 -7.47 10.57
CA ALA A 76 -7.42 -6.20 11.27
C ALA A 76 -7.49 -5.09 10.23
N THR A 77 -8.11 -3.99 10.61
CA THR A 77 -8.33 -2.90 9.67
C THR A 77 -7.11 -1.99 9.63
N LEU A 78 -6.11 -2.41 8.88
CA LEU A 78 -4.93 -1.60 8.59
C LEU A 78 -4.90 -1.29 7.10
N TYR A 79 -4.86 -0.01 6.77
CA TYR A 79 -4.66 0.47 5.40
C TYR A 79 -3.37 1.26 5.38
N THR A 80 -2.49 0.91 4.44
CA THR A 80 -1.18 1.55 4.36
C THR A 80 -0.73 1.65 2.92
N TYR A 81 0.34 2.41 2.67
CA TYR A 81 0.95 2.57 1.37
C TYR A 81 2.40 2.14 1.46
N PRO A 82 2.68 0.84 1.26
CA PRO A 82 4.07 0.38 1.29
C PRO A 82 4.88 0.99 0.16
N ASP A 83 6.18 1.13 0.37
CA ASP A 83 7.06 1.68 -0.65
C ASP A 83 7.07 0.84 -1.92
N VAL A 84 7.05 -0.47 -1.78
CA VAL A 84 7.03 -1.41 -2.89
C VAL A 84 6.08 -2.55 -2.56
N VAL A 85 5.20 -2.88 -3.50
CA VAL A 85 4.27 -3.99 -3.35
C VAL A 85 4.48 -4.93 -4.54
N ILE A 86 4.67 -6.20 -4.24
CA ILE A 86 4.79 -7.22 -5.27
C ILE A 86 3.60 -8.16 -5.15
N VAL A 87 2.88 -8.32 -6.25
CA VAL A 87 1.74 -9.24 -6.30
C VAL A 87 2.00 -10.25 -7.39
N CYS A 88 2.05 -11.51 -7.01
CA CYS A 88 2.19 -12.60 -7.96
C CYS A 88 0.82 -13.26 -8.17
N GLY A 89 0.49 -13.54 -9.41
CA GLY A 89 -0.85 -13.97 -9.77
C GLY A 89 -1.76 -12.78 -10.04
N THR A 90 -3.05 -13.01 -9.98
CA THR A 90 -4.02 -11.96 -10.28
C THR A 90 -4.19 -11.04 -9.08
N PRO A 91 -3.94 -9.73 -9.24
CA PRO A 91 -4.18 -8.79 -8.14
C PRO A 91 -5.66 -8.76 -7.76
N ARG A 92 -5.91 -8.63 -6.46
CA ARG A 92 -7.26 -8.52 -5.93
C ARG A 92 -7.41 -7.17 -5.25
N TYR A 93 -8.60 -6.59 -5.42
CA TYR A 93 -8.88 -5.26 -4.88
C TYR A 93 -10.12 -5.31 -4.00
N GLU A 94 -10.14 -4.45 -2.99
CA GLU A 94 -11.27 -4.34 -2.10
C GLU A 94 -12.42 -3.58 -2.76
N ASP A 95 -12.07 -2.57 -3.55
CA ASP A 95 -13.05 -1.72 -4.22
C ASP A 95 -13.09 -1.99 -5.72
N PRO A 96 -14.24 -1.76 -6.37
CA PRO A 96 -14.37 -2.03 -7.81
C PRO A 96 -13.43 -1.19 -8.67
N GLU A 97 -13.04 -0.01 -8.20
CA GLU A 97 -12.17 0.89 -8.94
C GLU A 97 -10.71 0.47 -8.89
N GLY A 98 -10.36 -0.47 -8.03
CA GLY A 98 -8.99 -0.93 -7.92
C GLY A 98 -8.09 0.01 -7.15
N HIS A 99 -8.62 0.78 -6.23
CA HIS A 99 -7.81 1.73 -5.46
C HIS A 99 -7.15 1.10 -4.24
N THR A 100 -7.68 0.00 -3.76
CA THR A 100 -7.14 -0.65 -2.56
C THR A 100 -6.92 -2.12 -2.85
N ALA A 101 -5.67 -2.53 -2.81
CA ALA A 101 -5.31 -3.93 -2.98
C ALA A 101 -5.49 -4.68 -1.67
N LYS A 102 -5.83 -5.94 -1.77
CA LYS A 102 -5.92 -6.82 -0.61
C LYS A 102 -5.13 -8.09 -0.85
N PRO A 103 -4.73 -8.79 0.20
CA PRO A 103 -3.93 -9.99 0.05
C PRO A 103 -4.65 -11.05 -0.76
N ASN A 104 -3.92 -11.76 -1.60
CA ASN A 104 -4.42 -12.94 -2.27
C ASN A 104 -4.52 -14.07 -1.26
N SER A 105 -5.31 -15.09 -1.60
CA SER A 105 -5.34 -16.27 -0.75
C SER A 105 -3.97 -16.95 -0.76
N PRO A 106 -3.62 -17.64 0.34
CA PRO A 106 -2.27 -18.19 0.47
C PRO A 106 -1.83 -19.14 -0.65
N ASP A 107 -2.78 -19.76 -1.33
CA ASP A 107 -2.50 -20.71 -2.38
C ASP A 107 -2.50 -20.08 -3.77
N ARG A 108 -2.75 -18.80 -3.88
CA ARG A 108 -2.95 -18.17 -5.18
C ARG A 108 -2.02 -17.03 -5.48
N GLY A 109 -1.10 -16.79 -4.65
CA GLY A 109 -0.21 -15.68 -4.81
C GLY A 109 -0.13 -14.87 -3.53
N THR A 110 0.85 -14.03 -3.45
CA THR A 110 1.20 -13.36 -2.22
C THR A 110 1.41 -11.89 -2.49
N VAL A 111 0.85 -11.06 -1.62
CA VAL A 111 1.23 -9.66 -1.57
C VAL A 111 2.45 -9.59 -0.66
N ARG A 112 3.56 -9.16 -1.25
CA ARG A 112 4.76 -8.93 -0.47
C ARG A 112 4.95 -7.44 -0.30
N LEU A 113 5.03 -7.05 0.96
CA LEU A 113 5.16 -5.65 1.31
C LEU A 113 6.61 -5.41 1.67
N HIS A 114 7.19 -4.41 1.04
CA HIS A 114 8.55 -4.00 1.36
C HIS A 114 8.44 -2.61 1.96
N GLY A 115 8.46 -2.57 3.29
CA GLY A 115 8.26 -1.33 4.00
C GLY A 115 9.40 -0.37 3.84
N GLY A 116 9.11 0.90 4.11
CA GLY A 116 10.11 1.94 4.08
C GLY A 116 11.16 1.76 5.16
N LEU A 117 12.28 2.34 4.90
CA LEU A 117 13.41 2.28 5.82
C LEU A 117 13.36 3.39 6.84
#